data_71956b814510a35bd3bf948d7e852793
#
_entry.id   71956b814510a35bd3bf948d7e852793
#
_cell.length_a   1.000
_cell.length_b   1.000
_cell.length_c   1.000
_cell.angle_alpha   90.00
_cell.angle_beta   90.00
_cell.angle_gamma   90.00
#
_symmetry.space_group_name_H-M   'P 1'
#
loop_
_entity.id
_entity.type
_entity.pdbx_description
1 polymer ?
#
loop_
_entity_poly.entity_id
_entity_poly.type
_entity_poly.pdbx_seq_one_letter_code
_entity_poly.pdbx_strand_id
1 'polypeptide(L)'
;APGLSRQEEILIRLRNLRMVRAAAAEDVSQMIRDAERPETRFADVYGAASAKAELEYIVRWLNDPKQYRQLGLKPPRGILLYGDPGTGKTMLARALAGESRAAFLVESASSFVTKWVGSGPENVRNLFARARRYAPSIIFIDEIDAIGKKREGGPSSRPQEETLNALLTEMDGFGTSTTRPVVVLAATNL
;
A
#
# COMPACT_ATOMS: atom_id res chain seq x y z
N ALA A 1 8.47 -11.32 50.96
CA ALA A 1 7.34 -10.71 50.29
C ALA A 1 6.24 -11.76 50.17
N PRO A 2 4.96 -11.50 50.60
CA PRO A 2 3.90 -12.46 50.41
C PRO A 2 3.61 -12.62 48.92
N GLY A 3 3.71 -13.86 48.41
CA GLY A 3 3.35 -14.21 47.05
C GLY A 3 1.85 -14.02 46.84
N LEU A 4 1.46 -13.67 45.61
CA LEU A 4 0.06 -13.53 45.22
C LEU A 4 -0.71 -14.83 45.50
N SER A 5 -1.92 -14.70 46.01
CA SER A 5 -2.79 -15.86 46.16
C SER A 5 -3.15 -16.46 44.80
N ARG A 6 -3.47 -17.78 44.76
CA ARG A 6 -3.85 -18.48 43.53
C ARG A 6 -5.04 -17.81 42.79
N GLN A 7 -5.93 -17.16 43.54
CA GLN A 7 -7.05 -16.41 42.97
C GLN A 7 -6.59 -15.12 42.29
N GLU A 8 -5.64 -14.40 42.88
CA GLU A 8 -5.07 -13.17 42.30
C GLU A 8 -4.27 -13.48 41.03
N GLU A 9 -3.51 -14.57 40.99
CA GLU A 9 -2.82 -15.02 39.78
C GLU A 9 -3.80 -15.34 38.64
N ILE A 10 -4.93 -16.02 38.94
CA ILE A 10 -5.96 -16.31 37.96
C ILE A 10 -6.62 -15.04 37.43
N LEU A 11 -6.93 -14.09 38.30
CA LEU A 11 -7.51 -12.80 37.91
C LEU A 11 -6.57 -11.97 37.03
N ILE A 12 -5.27 -11.96 37.34
CA ILE A 12 -4.26 -11.29 36.53
C ILE A 12 -4.15 -11.93 35.15
N ARG A 13 -4.13 -13.27 35.07
CA ARG A 13 -4.12 -14.01 33.79
C ARG A 13 -5.37 -13.74 32.94
N LEU A 14 -6.54 -13.72 33.55
CA LEU A 14 -7.79 -13.42 32.86
C LEU A 14 -7.85 -11.98 32.37
N ARG A 15 -7.34 -11.03 33.17
CA ARG A 15 -7.23 -9.63 32.78
C ARG A 15 -6.26 -9.43 31.62
N ASN A 16 -5.11 -10.09 31.64
CA ASN A 16 -4.14 -10.06 30.57
C ASN A 16 -4.68 -10.70 29.28
N LEU A 17 -5.41 -11.82 29.37
CA LEU A 17 -6.08 -12.46 28.24
C LEU A 17 -7.17 -11.55 27.63
N ARG A 18 -7.93 -10.83 28.46
CA ARG A 18 -8.93 -9.85 27.98
C ARG A 18 -8.26 -8.68 27.27
N MET A 19 -7.16 -8.15 27.82
CA MET A 19 -6.39 -7.08 27.18
C MET A 19 -5.78 -7.52 25.86
N VAL A 20 -5.19 -8.72 25.79
CA VAL A 20 -4.64 -9.27 24.54
C VAL A 20 -5.75 -9.49 23.49
N ARG A 21 -6.93 -9.98 23.91
CA ARG A 21 -8.07 -10.13 23.00
C ARG A 21 -8.64 -8.80 22.54
N ALA A 22 -8.72 -7.81 23.42
CA ALA A 22 -9.16 -6.46 23.04
C ALA A 22 -8.19 -5.80 22.09
N ALA A 23 -6.88 -5.88 22.35
CA ALA A 23 -5.83 -5.38 21.47
C ALA A 23 -5.84 -6.09 20.10
N ALA A 24 -6.04 -7.40 20.08
CA ALA A 24 -6.16 -8.16 18.83
C ALA A 24 -7.43 -7.80 18.05
N ALA A 25 -8.56 -7.56 18.72
CA ALA A 25 -9.80 -7.13 18.08
C ALA A 25 -9.70 -5.71 17.53
N GLU A 26 -9.01 -4.82 18.26
CA GLU A 26 -8.74 -3.46 17.82
C GLU A 26 -7.79 -3.44 16.61
N ASP A 27 -6.75 -4.29 16.63
CA ASP A 27 -5.82 -4.50 15.52
C ASP A 27 -6.57 -5.03 14.27
N VAL A 28 -7.47 -6.00 14.42
CA VAL A 28 -8.32 -6.50 13.33
C VAL A 28 -9.27 -5.42 12.81
N SER A 29 -9.89 -4.62 13.70
CA SER A 29 -10.75 -3.52 13.29
C SER A 29 -9.98 -2.43 12.55
N GLN A 30 -8.75 -2.16 12.96
CA GLN A 30 -7.85 -1.26 12.27
C GLN A 30 -7.46 -1.84 10.91
N MET A 31 -7.17 -3.15 10.83
CA MET A 31 -6.90 -3.87 9.58
C MET A 31 -8.04 -3.71 8.56
N ILE A 32 -9.29 -3.82 8.99
CA ILE A 32 -10.45 -3.66 8.11
C ILE A 32 -10.56 -2.22 7.60
N ARG A 33 -10.19 -1.23 8.40
CA ARG A 33 -10.21 0.19 8.01
C ARG A 33 -9.01 0.59 7.15
N ASP A 34 -7.86 -0.07 7.33
CA ASP A 34 -6.58 0.32 6.72
C ASP A 34 -6.35 -0.27 5.32
N ALA A 35 -7.07 -1.32 4.95
CA ALA A 35 -6.93 -1.99 3.66
C ALA A 35 -8.29 -2.42 3.12
N GLU A 36 -8.73 -1.73 2.08
CA GLU A 36 -9.95 -2.08 1.35
C GLU A 36 -9.72 -3.37 0.53
N ARG A 37 -10.77 -4.18 0.36
CA ARG A 37 -10.78 -5.28 -0.61
C ARG A 37 -11.90 -5.02 -1.61
N PRO A 38 -11.60 -4.31 -2.71
CA PRO A 38 -12.61 -3.89 -3.67
C PRO A 38 -13.28 -5.09 -4.33
N GLU A 39 -14.59 -4.98 -4.55
CA GLU A 39 -15.36 -5.91 -5.39
C GLU A 39 -15.38 -5.48 -6.85
N THR A 40 -14.94 -4.25 -7.16
CA THR A 40 -14.85 -3.69 -8.51
C THR A 40 -14.03 -4.59 -9.42
N ARG A 41 -14.53 -4.80 -10.66
CA ARG A 41 -13.89 -5.61 -11.69
C ARG A 41 -13.57 -4.79 -12.93
N PHE A 42 -12.72 -5.32 -13.82
CA PHE A 42 -12.47 -4.67 -15.11
C PHE A 42 -13.73 -4.52 -15.96
N ALA A 43 -14.72 -5.38 -15.77
CA ALA A 43 -16.03 -5.26 -16.42
C ALA A 43 -16.80 -3.98 -16.02
N ASP A 44 -16.57 -3.49 -14.80
CA ASP A 44 -17.22 -2.29 -14.27
C ASP A 44 -16.57 -0.99 -14.78
N VAL A 45 -15.36 -1.09 -15.33
CA VAL A 45 -14.63 0.05 -15.89
C VAL A 45 -14.96 0.21 -17.36
N TYR A 46 -15.57 1.31 -17.74
CA TYR A 46 -15.90 1.57 -19.14
C TYR A 46 -14.66 2.05 -19.92
N GLY A 47 -14.46 1.52 -21.11
CA GLY A 47 -13.30 1.88 -21.95
C GLY A 47 -11.97 1.32 -21.43
N ALA A 48 -10.88 2.04 -21.72
CA ALA A 48 -9.50 1.73 -21.29
C ALA A 48 -9.01 0.31 -21.66
N ALA A 49 -9.42 -0.21 -22.81
CA ALA A 49 -9.14 -1.59 -23.24
C ALA A 49 -7.62 -1.90 -23.24
N SER A 50 -6.80 -0.99 -23.75
CA SER A 50 -5.34 -1.13 -23.76
C SER A 50 -4.76 -1.21 -22.35
N ALA A 51 -5.14 -0.29 -21.46
CA ALA A 51 -4.67 -0.30 -20.09
C ALA A 51 -5.11 -1.55 -19.33
N LYS A 52 -6.35 -2.03 -19.54
CA LYS A 52 -6.83 -3.28 -18.96
C LYS A 52 -5.99 -4.48 -19.41
N ALA A 53 -5.69 -4.58 -20.70
CA ALA A 53 -4.88 -5.66 -21.24
C ALA A 53 -3.46 -5.70 -20.64
N GLU A 54 -2.84 -4.54 -20.44
CA GLU A 54 -1.56 -4.44 -19.74
C GLU A 54 -1.66 -4.85 -18.27
N LEU A 55 -2.73 -4.45 -17.59
CA LEU A 55 -2.94 -4.76 -16.18
C LEU A 55 -3.32 -6.23 -15.94
N GLU A 56 -3.85 -6.96 -16.94
CA GLU A 56 -4.11 -8.40 -16.82
C GLU A 56 -2.84 -9.21 -16.48
N TYR A 57 -1.68 -8.78 -16.97
CA TYR A 57 -0.40 -9.40 -16.61
C TYR A 57 -0.16 -9.29 -15.09
N ILE A 58 -0.49 -8.14 -14.50
CA ILE A 58 -0.32 -7.89 -13.06
C ILE A 58 -1.29 -8.76 -12.26
N VAL A 59 -2.53 -8.90 -12.72
CA VAL A 59 -3.53 -9.80 -12.08
C VAL A 59 -2.99 -11.22 -12.03
N ARG A 60 -2.50 -11.72 -13.14
CA ARG A 60 -1.93 -13.07 -13.21
C ARG A 60 -0.74 -13.24 -12.29
N TRP A 61 0.16 -12.25 -12.27
CA TRP A 61 1.32 -12.28 -11.39
C TRP A 61 0.93 -12.24 -9.90
N LEU A 62 -0.01 -11.39 -9.50
CA LEU A 62 -0.48 -11.30 -8.11
C LEU A 62 -1.16 -12.59 -7.65
N ASN A 63 -1.88 -13.27 -8.55
CA ASN A 63 -2.59 -14.51 -8.24
C ASN A 63 -1.67 -15.74 -8.18
N ASP A 64 -0.60 -15.79 -8.98
CA ASP A 64 0.38 -16.89 -8.94
C ASP A 64 1.83 -16.38 -9.09
N PRO A 65 2.39 -15.76 -8.07
CA PRO A 65 3.75 -15.22 -8.13
C PRO A 65 4.82 -16.32 -8.21
N LYS A 66 4.49 -17.57 -7.85
CA LYS A 66 5.44 -18.70 -7.90
C LYS A 66 5.74 -19.12 -9.33
N GLN A 67 4.73 -19.19 -10.18
CA GLN A 67 4.88 -19.56 -11.59
C GLN A 67 5.80 -18.56 -12.32
N TYR A 68 5.57 -17.27 -12.10
CA TYR A 68 6.39 -16.22 -12.74
C TYR A 68 7.85 -16.25 -12.29
N ARG A 69 8.09 -16.59 -11.02
CA ARG A 69 9.45 -16.77 -10.50
C ARG A 69 10.17 -17.94 -11.14
N GLN A 70 9.50 -19.08 -11.32
CA GLN A 70 10.08 -20.26 -11.97
C GLN A 70 10.50 -19.96 -13.41
N LEU A 71 9.80 -19.03 -14.07
CA LEU A 71 10.13 -18.54 -15.41
C LEU A 71 11.22 -17.45 -15.40
N GLY A 72 11.79 -17.09 -14.25
CA GLY A 72 12.77 -16.02 -14.14
C GLY A 72 12.22 -14.61 -14.36
N LEU A 73 10.91 -14.44 -14.39
CA LEU A 73 10.26 -13.16 -14.61
C LEU A 73 10.22 -12.37 -13.30
N LYS A 74 10.66 -11.12 -13.37
CA LYS A 74 10.62 -10.20 -12.22
C LYS A 74 9.26 -9.52 -12.14
N PRO A 75 8.73 -9.29 -10.92
CA PRO A 75 7.51 -8.52 -10.73
C PRO A 75 7.70 -7.08 -11.20
N PRO A 76 6.66 -6.43 -11.71
CA PRO A 76 6.69 -4.99 -11.93
C PRO A 76 6.82 -4.29 -10.57
N ARG A 77 7.72 -3.33 -10.47
CA ARG A 77 7.95 -2.59 -9.22
C ARG A 77 6.94 -1.48 -9.02
N GLY A 78 6.48 -0.88 -10.12
CA GLY A 78 5.51 0.19 -10.13
C GLY A 78 4.92 0.41 -11.51
N ILE A 79 3.74 0.99 -11.52
CA ILE A 79 2.97 1.31 -12.72
C ILE A 79 2.54 2.78 -12.59
N LEU A 80 2.70 3.55 -13.66
CA LEU A 80 2.23 4.93 -13.72
C LEU A 80 0.98 5.01 -14.59
N LEU A 81 -0.12 5.46 -14.00
CA LEU A 81 -1.35 5.83 -14.69
C LEU A 81 -1.35 7.33 -14.96
N TYR A 82 -1.33 7.73 -16.22
CA TYR A 82 -1.37 9.13 -16.60
C TYR A 82 -2.60 9.42 -17.48
N GLY A 83 -3.09 10.62 -17.44
CA GLY A 83 -4.24 11.08 -18.21
C GLY A 83 -5.04 12.15 -17.49
N ASP A 84 -6.02 12.73 -18.20
CA ASP A 84 -6.84 13.82 -17.71
C ASP A 84 -7.58 13.48 -16.41
N PRO A 85 -7.93 14.48 -15.59
CA PRO A 85 -8.80 14.28 -14.44
C PRO A 85 -10.14 13.64 -14.86
N GLY A 86 -10.66 12.73 -14.01
CA GLY A 86 -11.95 12.08 -14.28
C GLY A 86 -11.91 10.95 -15.31
N THR A 87 -10.76 10.55 -15.83
CA THR A 87 -10.63 9.42 -16.79
C THR A 87 -10.76 8.03 -16.15
N GLY A 88 -10.99 7.94 -14.83
CA GLY A 88 -11.23 6.66 -14.15
C GLY A 88 -9.97 5.95 -13.67
N LYS A 89 -8.82 6.62 -13.53
CA LYS A 89 -7.56 6.02 -13.04
C LYS A 89 -7.72 5.30 -11.70
N THR A 90 -8.39 5.93 -10.74
CA THR A 90 -8.67 5.35 -9.42
C THR A 90 -9.59 4.12 -9.52
N MET A 91 -10.60 4.18 -10.40
CA MET A 91 -11.52 3.06 -10.62
C MET A 91 -10.81 1.88 -11.28
N LEU A 92 -9.89 2.15 -12.23
CA LEU A 92 -9.06 1.13 -12.87
C LEU A 92 -8.12 0.45 -11.85
N ALA A 93 -7.53 1.22 -10.94
CA ALA A 93 -6.70 0.69 -9.86
C ALA A 93 -7.50 -0.18 -8.87
N ARG A 94 -8.73 0.22 -8.53
CA ARG A 94 -9.66 -0.59 -7.73
C ARG A 94 -10.04 -1.89 -8.43
N ALA A 95 -10.32 -1.82 -9.73
CA ALA A 95 -10.64 -3.00 -10.53
C ALA A 95 -9.47 -4.00 -10.57
N LEU A 96 -8.23 -3.52 -10.71
CA LEU A 96 -7.05 -4.35 -10.62
C LEU A 96 -6.96 -5.08 -9.28
N ALA A 97 -7.22 -4.37 -8.16
CA ALA A 97 -7.20 -4.97 -6.84
C ALA A 97 -8.32 -6.01 -6.67
N GLY A 98 -9.52 -5.72 -7.18
CA GLY A 98 -10.63 -6.65 -7.17
C GLY A 98 -10.35 -7.90 -7.98
N GLU A 99 -9.85 -7.80 -9.21
CA GLU A 99 -9.47 -8.94 -10.05
C GLU A 99 -8.40 -9.83 -9.39
N SER A 100 -7.42 -9.21 -8.74
CA SER A 100 -6.32 -9.91 -8.07
C SER A 100 -6.64 -10.34 -6.64
N ARG A 101 -7.82 -10.03 -6.12
CA ARG A 101 -8.18 -10.25 -4.72
C ARG A 101 -7.17 -9.69 -3.73
N ALA A 102 -6.45 -8.66 -4.14
CA ALA A 102 -5.44 -7.99 -3.35
C ALA A 102 -6.06 -6.95 -2.40
N ALA A 103 -5.39 -6.70 -1.30
CA ALA A 103 -5.71 -5.57 -0.44
C ALA A 103 -5.37 -4.25 -1.17
N PHE A 104 -6.20 -3.24 -1.01
CA PHE A 104 -6.08 -1.96 -1.69
C PHE A 104 -5.86 -0.84 -0.68
N LEU A 105 -4.70 -0.20 -0.75
CA LEU A 105 -4.32 0.92 0.09
C LEU A 105 -4.24 2.17 -0.78
N VAL A 106 -4.97 3.21 -0.41
CA VAL A 106 -5.04 4.47 -1.15
C VAL A 106 -4.40 5.58 -0.32
N GLU A 107 -3.51 6.33 -0.96
CA GLU A 107 -2.93 7.54 -0.38
C GLU A 107 -2.82 8.63 -1.46
N SER A 108 -2.93 9.90 -1.04
CA SER A 108 -2.55 11.03 -1.90
C SER A 108 -1.09 11.38 -1.64
N ALA A 109 -0.31 11.61 -2.69
CA ALA A 109 1.08 12.04 -2.53
C ALA A 109 1.21 13.36 -1.75
N SER A 110 0.18 14.19 -1.74
CA SER A 110 0.13 15.40 -0.94
C SER A 110 0.13 15.14 0.57
N SER A 111 -0.36 13.96 1.01
CA SER A 111 -0.35 13.58 2.43
C SER A 111 1.07 13.35 2.97
N PHE A 112 2.03 13.05 2.08
CA PHE A 112 3.44 12.88 2.45
C PHE A 112 4.17 14.23 2.59
N VAL A 113 3.63 15.29 2.00
CA VAL A 113 4.18 16.65 2.04
C VAL A 113 3.53 17.42 3.19
N THR A 114 3.77 16.99 4.42
CA THR A 114 3.22 17.67 5.59
C THR A 114 4.06 18.88 6.00
N LYS A 115 3.45 19.78 6.80
CA LYS A 115 4.12 20.99 7.33
C LYS A 115 5.31 20.68 8.27
N TRP A 116 5.45 19.44 8.72
CA TRP A 116 6.49 19.00 9.64
C TRP A 116 7.66 18.39 8.87
N VAL A 117 8.83 18.98 9.02
CA VAL A 117 10.07 18.49 8.39
C VAL A 117 10.35 17.06 8.87
N GLY A 118 10.57 16.14 7.92
CA GLY A 118 10.96 14.75 8.21
C GLY A 118 9.83 13.73 8.32
N SER A 119 8.55 14.13 8.37
CA SER A 119 7.42 13.20 8.47
C SER A 119 7.10 12.47 7.15
N GLY A 120 7.44 13.05 6.00
CA GLY A 120 7.17 12.45 4.68
C GLY A 120 7.81 11.08 4.49
N PRO A 121 9.12 10.91 4.67
CA PRO A 121 9.78 9.60 4.58
C PRO A 121 9.25 8.55 5.56
N GLU A 122 8.85 8.96 6.76
CA GLU A 122 8.25 8.07 7.75
C GLU A 122 6.86 7.60 7.32
N ASN A 123 6.02 8.50 6.82
CA ASN A 123 4.70 8.18 6.30
C ASN A 123 4.80 7.19 5.12
N VAL A 124 5.77 7.38 4.22
CA VAL A 124 6.05 6.42 3.15
C VAL A 124 6.40 5.04 3.72
N ARG A 125 7.37 4.96 4.63
CA ARG A 125 7.76 3.68 5.25
C ARG A 125 6.59 2.99 5.95
N ASN A 126 5.74 3.73 6.66
CA ASN A 126 4.55 3.21 7.32
C ASN A 126 3.54 2.65 6.33
N LEU A 127 3.27 3.36 5.22
CA LEU A 127 2.40 2.87 4.15
C LEU A 127 2.91 1.55 3.57
N PHE A 128 4.20 1.45 3.28
CA PHE A 128 4.80 0.24 2.73
C PHE A 128 4.85 -0.91 3.74
N ALA A 129 5.07 -0.64 5.02
CA ALA A 129 4.97 -1.64 6.08
C ALA A 129 3.55 -2.22 6.19
N ARG A 130 2.53 -1.36 6.11
CA ARG A 130 1.11 -1.78 6.05
C ARG A 130 0.85 -2.65 4.82
N ALA A 131 1.30 -2.23 3.65
CA ALA A 131 1.11 -3.00 2.42
C ALA A 131 1.75 -4.40 2.50
N ARG A 132 2.95 -4.51 3.04
CA ARG A 132 3.60 -5.81 3.29
C ARG A 132 2.82 -6.70 4.26
N ARG A 133 2.20 -6.11 5.27
CA ARG A 133 1.37 -6.84 6.24
C ARG A 133 0.13 -7.46 5.60
N TYR A 134 -0.50 -6.75 4.66
CA TYR A 134 -1.72 -7.18 3.97
C TYR A 134 -1.51 -7.88 2.64
N ALA A 135 -0.27 -8.14 2.25
CA ALA A 135 0.05 -8.74 0.95
C ALA A 135 -0.65 -10.11 0.72
N PRO A 136 -1.16 -10.38 -0.48
CA PRO A 136 -0.97 -9.58 -1.69
C PRO A 136 -1.72 -8.25 -1.62
N SER A 137 -1.03 -7.15 -1.98
CA SER A 137 -1.60 -5.81 -1.87
C SER A 137 -1.18 -4.88 -2.99
N ILE A 138 -2.01 -3.88 -3.23
CA ILE A 138 -1.78 -2.80 -4.18
C ILE A 138 -1.79 -1.48 -3.41
N ILE A 139 -0.74 -0.70 -3.55
CA ILE A 139 -0.66 0.68 -3.09
C ILE A 139 -1.04 1.57 -4.27
N PHE A 140 -2.07 2.38 -4.12
CA PHE A 140 -2.44 3.41 -5.08
C PHE A 140 -2.07 4.78 -4.53
N ILE A 141 -1.16 5.48 -5.21
CA ILE A 141 -0.71 6.82 -4.84
C ILE A 141 -1.25 7.80 -5.88
N ASP A 142 -2.23 8.58 -5.48
CA ASP A 142 -2.79 9.62 -6.35
C ASP A 142 -1.97 10.91 -6.31
N GLU A 143 -2.05 11.70 -7.38
CA GLU A 143 -1.37 12.99 -7.50
C GLU A 143 0.15 12.89 -7.25
N ILE A 144 0.82 11.87 -7.81
CA ILE A 144 2.26 11.64 -7.57
C ILE A 144 3.14 12.86 -7.92
N ASP A 145 2.66 13.72 -8.79
CA ASP A 145 3.31 14.97 -9.17
C ASP A 145 3.45 15.95 -8.00
N ALA A 146 2.67 15.80 -6.92
CA ALA A 146 2.84 16.62 -5.72
C ALA A 146 4.23 16.47 -5.07
N ILE A 147 4.85 15.29 -5.20
CA ILE A 147 6.21 15.01 -4.70
C ILE A 147 7.27 15.00 -5.81
N GLY A 148 6.86 14.90 -7.09
CA GLY A 148 7.76 14.85 -8.24
C GLY A 148 8.12 16.21 -8.84
N LYS A 149 7.35 17.26 -8.56
CA LYS A 149 7.65 18.61 -9.12
C LYS A 149 8.85 19.24 -8.44
N LYS A 150 9.92 19.47 -9.21
CA LYS A 150 10.99 20.39 -8.81
C LYS A 150 10.42 21.81 -8.71
N ARG A 151 10.34 22.35 -7.49
CA ARG A 151 10.22 23.81 -7.34
C ARG A 151 11.59 24.40 -7.60
N GLU A 152 11.70 25.25 -8.63
CA GLU A 152 12.92 25.94 -8.96
C GLU A 152 13.43 26.75 -7.74
N GLY A 153 14.58 26.33 -7.21
CA GLY A 153 15.52 27.20 -6.52
C GLY A 153 15.21 27.62 -5.08
N GLY A 154 14.57 26.80 -4.22
CA GLY A 154 14.38 27.19 -2.81
C GLY A 154 14.74 26.09 -1.80
N PRO A 155 15.06 26.47 -0.53
CA PRO A 155 15.32 25.51 0.57
C PRO A 155 14.12 24.61 0.92
N SER A 156 12.96 24.86 0.35
CA SER A 156 11.72 24.09 0.56
C SER A 156 11.58 22.82 -0.32
N SER A 157 12.54 22.53 -1.20
CA SER A 157 12.51 21.33 -2.05
C SER A 157 13.07 20.06 -1.37
N ARG A 158 13.88 20.19 -0.31
CA ARG A 158 14.51 19.06 0.39
C ARG A 158 13.51 18.04 0.95
N PRO A 159 12.43 18.42 1.65
CA PRO A 159 11.48 17.45 2.20
C PRO A 159 10.77 16.62 1.12
N GLN A 160 10.54 17.20 -0.07
CA GLN A 160 9.93 16.49 -1.20
C GLN A 160 10.91 15.50 -1.83
N GLU A 161 12.17 15.90 -2.00
CA GLU A 161 13.23 15.01 -2.51
C GLU A 161 13.49 13.83 -1.55
N GLU A 162 13.53 14.08 -0.25
CA GLU A 162 13.67 13.03 0.78
C GLU A 162 12.51 12.05 0.74
N THR A 163 11.29 12.55 0.57
CA THR A 163 10.08 11.73 0.44
C THR A 163 10.09 10.89 -0.83
N LEU A 164 10.46 11.48 -1.96
CA LEU A 164 10.60 10.77 -3.23
C LEU A 164 11.67 9.67 -3.15
N ASN A 165 12.82 9.99 -2.56
CA ASN A 165 13.89 9.02 -2.36
C ASN A 165 13.47 7.88 -1.45
N ALA A 166 12.70 8.16 -0.39
CA ALA A 166 12.12 7.11 0.47
C ALA A 166 11.17 6.22 -0.31
N LEU A 167 10.31 6.79 -1.16
CA LEU A 167 9.39 6.04 -2.02
C LEU A 167 10.17 5.10 -2.96
N LEU A 168 11.17 5.61 -3.66
CA LEU A 168 11.99 4.81 -4.58
C LEU A 168 12.74 3.70 -3.86
N THR A 169 13.28 3.98 -2.67
CA THR A 169 13.98 2.99 -1.84
C THR A 169 13.05 1.86 -1.41
N GLU A 170 11.83 2.19 -0.96
CA GLU A 170 10.84 1.18 -0.58
C GLU A 170 10.39 0.33 -1.77
N MET A 171 10.20 0.95 -2.94
CA MET A 171 9.87 0.25 -4.18
C MET A 171 10.98 -0.71 -4.62
N ASP A 172 12.24 -0.31 -4.48
CA ASP A 172 13.38 -1.18 -4.79
C ASP A 172 13.49 -2.37 -3.85
N GLY A 173 13.09 -2.20 -2.59
CA GLY A 173 13.04 -3.26 -1.59
C GLY A 173 12.04 -4.39 -1.89
N PHE A 174 11.04 -4.17 -2.75
CA PHE A 174 10.07 -5.22 -3.12
C PHE A 174 10.66 -6.34 -4.00
N GLY A 175 11.77 -6.08 -4.69
CA GLY A 175 12.41 -7.07 -5.57
C GLY A 175 12.97 -8.30 -4.86
N THR A 176 13.08 -8.28 -3.53
CA THR A 176 13.69 -9.34 -2.72
C THR A 176 12.68 -10.26 -2.05
N SER A 177 11.45 -9.82 -1.78
CA SER A 177 10.42 -10.64 -1.11
C SER A 177 9.40 -11.16 -2.12
N THR A 178 9.54 -12.42 -2.49
CA THR A 178 8.71 -13.07 -3.52
C THR A 178 7.51 -13.84 -2.96
N THR A 179 7.36 -13.91 -1.64
CA THR A 179 6.25 -14.66 -1.00
C THR A 179 5.02 -13.82 -0.72
N ARG A 180 5.19 -12.49 -0.64
CA ARG A 180 4.11 -11.54 -0.33
C ARG A 180 4.18 -10.36 -1.32
N PRO A 181 3.53 -10.48 -2.48
CA PRO A 181 3.63 -9.48 -3.53
C PRO A 181 2.93 -8.17 -3.16
N VAL A 182 3.62 -7.06 -3.40
CA VAL A 182 3.08 -5.70 -3.32
C VAL A 182 3.35 -5.00 -4.64
N VAL A 183 2.36 -4.33 -5.19
CA VAL A 183 2.47 -3.52 -6.41
C VAL A 183 2.13 -2.08 -6.09
N VAL A 184 2.90 -1.15 -6.62
CA VAL A 184 2.62 0.29 -6.52
C VAL A 184 2.03 0.79 -7.82
N LEU A 185 0.87 1.43 -7.74
CA LEU A 185 0.29 2.21 -8.82
C LEU A 185 0.34 3.67 -8.44
N ALA A 186 0.97 4.49 -9.25
CA ALA A 186 0.96 5.94 -9.10
C ALA A 186 0.06 6.56 -10.18
N ALA A 187 -0.67 7.60 -9.84
CA ALA A 187 -1.49 8.34 -10.79
C ALA A 187 -1.08 9.81 -10.85
N THR A 188 -1.15 10.38 -12.05
CA THR A 188 -0.91 11.80 -12.30
C THR A 188 -1.88 12.32 -13.35
N ASN A 189 -2.16 13.61 -13.28
CA ASN A 189 -2.97 14.36 -14.26
C ASN A 189 -2.10 15.18 -15.24
N LEU A 190 -0.78 14.97 -15.24
CA LEU A 190 0.16 15.62 -16.14
C LEU A 190 0.25 14.87 -17.47
#